data_641729cc5359c08d367ac3f6f25f6ee1
#
_entry.id   641729cc5359c08d367ac3f6f25f6ee1
#
_cell.length_a   1.000
_cell.length_b   1.000
_cell.length_c   1.000
_cell.angle_alpha   90.00
_cell.angle_beta   90.00
_cell.angle_gamma   90.00
#
_symmetry.space_group_name_H-M   'P 1'
#
loop_
_entity.id
_entity.type
_entity.pdbx_description
1 polymer ?
#
loop_
_entity_poly.entity_id
_entity_poly.type
_entity_poly.pdbx_seq_one_letter_code
_entity_poly.pdbx_strand_id
1 'polypeptide(L)'
;MKYAYYPGCSSEGSGAEYAHASEAVLEALGVELEEIDDWVCCGASPAHATSHLLSIALPAISCAAAEKQSLDIMTCCACCHSRLKQINQQVKDDPELRAQISEIIEEDYQGSLNVLHITEVLAREVGLEAIKARVRKPLKGLKVACYYGCLMSRMPEALLTDKSEYPMLLDNLMEALGAEPVDWPYKTECCGAALTLSQTKTVIKLSADVLHMAKQNGADVLTVACPSVSYTHLTLPTILLV
;
A
#
# COMPACT_ATOMS: atom_id res chain seq x y z
N MET A 1 14.24 -2.29 14.38
CA MET A 1 13.07 -1.41 14.22
C MET A 1 11.82 -2.22 14.51
N LYS A 2 10.80 -1.64 15.13
CA LYS A 2 9.57 -2.37 15.46
C LYS A 2 8.36 -1.53 15.06
N TYR A 3 7.35 -2.16 14.44
CA TYR A 3 6.14 -1.50 13.96
C TYR A 3 4.89 -2.25 14.38
N ALA A 4 3.78 -1.53 14.58
CA ALA A 4 2.45 -2.10 14.63
C ALA A 4 2.06 -2.50 13.20
N TYR A 5 1.87 -3.80 12.96
CA TYR A 5 1.56 -4.33 11.63
C TYR A 5 0.07 -4.35 11.37
N TYR A 6 -0.34 -3.61 10.34
CA TYR A 6 -1.69 -3.68 9.82
C TYR A 6 -1.71 -4.56 8.55
N PRO A 7 -2.13 -5.83 8.64
CA PRO A 7 -2.12 -6.75 7.50
C PRO A 7 -3.11 -6.34 6.41
N GLY A 8 -4.34 -5.98 6.81
CA GLY A 8 -5.44 -5.69 5.91
C GLY A 8 -6.07 -6.93 5.27
N CYS A 9 -7.33 -6.80 4.84
CA CYS A 9 -8.15 -7.94 4.40
C CYS A 9 -7.61 -8.73 3.20
N SER A 10 -6.79 -8.10 2.33
CA SER A 10 -6.19 -8.80 1.19
C SER A 10 -5.11 -9.79 1.64
N SER A 11 -4.42 -9.51 2.73
CA SER A 11 -3.33 -10.35 3.26
C SER A 11 -3.83 -11.66 3.85
N GLU A 12 -5.05 -11.68 4.39
CA GLU A 12 -5.70 -12.89 4.88
C GLU A 12 -6.43 -13.68 3.79
N GLY A 13 -6.50 -13.14 2.59
CA GLY A 13 -7.23 -13.73 1.47
C GLY A 13 -6.41 -13.87 0.21
N SER A 14 -6.79 -13.14 -0.82
CA SER A 14 -6.23 -13.22 -2.17
C SER A 14 -4.77 -12.76 -2.31
N GLY A 15 -4.22 -12.11 -1.31
CA GLY A 15 -2.83 -11.60 -1.29
C GLY A 15 -1.97 -12.23 -0.20
N ALA A 16 -2.30 -13.42 0.29
CA ALA A 16 -1.57 -14.08 1.37
C ALA A 16 -0.09 -14.32 1.03
N GLU A 17 0.22 -14.71 -0.22
CA GLU A 17 1.61 -14.90 -0.64
C GLU A 17 2.41 -13.60 -0.62
N TYR A 18 1.76 -12.48 -0.95
CA TYR A 18 2.37 -11.15 -0.87
C TYR A 18 2.68 -10.76 0.59
N ALA A 19 1.74 -11.03 1.50
CA ALA A 19 1.92 -10.75 2.92
C ALA A 19 3.07 -11.59 3.51
N HIS A 20 3.04 -12.90 3.35
CA HIS A 20 4.09 -13.80 3.85
C HIS A 20 5.48 -13.46 3.29
N ALA A 21 5.57 -13.11 1.98
CA ALA A 21 6.83 -12.69 1.39
C ALA A 21 7.33 -11.37 1.98
N SER A 22 6.43 -10.43 2.24
CA SER A 22 6.75 -9.14 2.86
C SER A 22 7.24 -9.30 4.29
N GLU A 23 6.59 -10.11 5.10
CA GLU A 23 6.98 -10.43 6.48
C GLU A 23 8.36 -11.09 6.51
N ALA A 24 8.59 -12.11 5.68
CA ALA A 24 9.88 -12.78 5.60
C ALA A 24 11.03 -11.85 5.19
N VAL A 25 10.78 -10.91 4.27
CA VAL A 25 11.77 -9.90 3.86
C VAL A 25 12.07 -8.94 5.01
N LEU A 26 11.05 -8.45 5.70
CA LEU A 26 11.21 -7.52 6.82
C LEU A 26 11.95 -8.17 7.98
N GLU A 27 11.60 -9.41 8.34
CA GLU A 27 12.32 -10.20 9.35
C GLU A 27 13.79 -10.38 8.98
N ALA A 28 14.08 -10.76 7.74
CA ALA A 28 15.45 -10.92 7.25
C ALA A 28 16.25 -9.61 7.29
N LEU A 29 15.59 -8.46 7.23
CA LEU A 29 16.19 -7.13 7.34
C LEU A 29 16.27 -6.61 8.78
N GLY A 30 15.77 -7.36 9.77
CA GLY A 30 15.78 -7.00 11.19
C GLY A 30 14.68 -6.01 11.57
N VAL A 31 13.58 -6.01 10.83
CA VAL A 31 12.37 -5.27 11.16
C VAL A 31 11.40 -6.22 11.87
N GLU A 32 11.00 -5.86 13.08
CA GLU A 32 10.04 -6.61 13.88
C GLU A 32 8.63 -6.06 13.64
N LEU A 33 7.68 -6.98 13.44
CA LEU A 33 6.28 -6.67 13.26
C LEU A 33 5.48 -7.21 14.43
N GLU A 34 4.64 -6.35 15.02
CA GLU A 34 3.64 -6.73 16.00
C GLU A 34 2.27 -6.44 15.41
N GLU A 35 1.50 -7.49 15.14
CA GLU A 35 0.17 -7.32 14.55
C GLU A 35 -0.73 -6.50 15.47
N ILE A 36 -1.52 -5.61 14.89
CA ILE A 36 -2.49 -4.79 15.63
C ILE A 36 -3.62 -5.70 16.10
N ASP A 37 -3.85 -5.75 17.41
CA ASP A 37 -4.95 -6.51 17.99
C ASP A 37 -6.31 -5.99 17.50
N ASP A 38 -7.23 -6.89 17.22
CA ASP A 38 -8.62 -6.58 16.83
C ASP A 38 -8.74 -5.58 15.67
N TRP A 39 -7.78 -5.55 14.76
CA TRP A 39 -7.86 -4.69 13.60
C TRP A 39 -9.08 -5.00 12.73
N VAL A 40 -9.64 -3.99 12.09
CA VAL A 40 -10.76 -4.11 11.17
C VAL A 40 -10.38 -3.64 9.76
N CYS A 41 -11.12 -4.07 8.74
CA CYS A 41 -10.87 -3.62 7.36
C CYS A 41 -10.92 -2.10 7.27
N CYS A 42 -9.97 -1.49 6.54
CA CYS A 42 -9.89 -0.03 6.34
C CYS A 42 -11.09 0.56 5.57
N GLY A 43 -12.04 -0.27 5.15
CA GLY A 43 -13.25 0.15 4.44
C GLY A 43 -13.03 0.55 2.98
N ALA A 44 -11.80 0.74 2.54
CA ALA A 44 -11.43 1.08 1.16
C ALA A 44 -12.48 1.98 0.45
N SER A 45 -12.95 1.57 -0.73
CA SER A 45 -13.98 2.29 -1.51
C SER A 45 -15.41 2.03 -1.04
N PRO A 46 -15.81 0.82 -0.58
CA PRO A 46 -17.19 0.55 -0.15
C PRO A 46 -17.66 1.42 1.02
N ALA A 47 -16.81 1.70 1.99
CA ALA A 47 -17.17 2.53 3.12
C ALA A 47 -17.56 3.96 2.69
N HIS A 48 -16.81 4.58 1.79
CA HIS A 48 -17.13 5.88 1.22
C HIS A 48 -18.46 5.92 0.45
N ALA A 49 -18.75 4.84 -0.28
CA ALA A 49 -20.01 4.75 -1.03
C ALA A 49 -21.22 4.60 -0.10
N THR A 50 -21.00 4.10 1.12
CA THR A 50 -22.08 3.84 2.09
C THR A 50 -22.29 5.04 3.03
N SER A 51 -21.24 5.54 3.67
CA SER A 51 -21.31 6.64 4.63
C SER A 51 -19.92 7.27 4.79
N HIS A 52 -19.90 8.61 4.79
CA HIS A 52 -18.67 9.36 5.08
C HIS A 52 -18.12 9.02 6.47
N LEU A 53 -19.00 8.98 7.48
CA LEU A 53 -18.62 8.67 8.86
C LEU A 53 -18.03 7.26 8.99
N LEU A 54 -18.63 6.27 8.33
CA LEU A 54 -18.09 4.90 8.30
C LEU A 54 -16.71 4.84 7.67
N SER A 55 -16.46 5.64 6.64
CA SER A 55 -15.14 5.69 5.97
C SER A 55 -14.03 6.28 6.83
N ILE A 56 -14.39 7.00 7.91
CA ILE A 56 -13.47 7.54 8.90
C ILE A 56 -13.36 6.58 10.10
N ALA A 57 -14.48 6.10 10.62
CA ALA A 57 -14.50 5.28 11.83
C ALA A 57 -13.77 3.94 11.66
N LEU A 58 -13.94 3.25 10.52
CA LEU A 58 -13.29 1.95 10.30
C LEU A 58 -11.75 2.02 10.40
N PRO A 59 -11.04 2.87 9.64
CA PRO A 59 -9.58 2.97 9.80
C PRO A 59 -9.19 3.51 11.18
N ALA A 60 -10.00 4.37 11.81
CA ALA A 60 -9.73 4.91 13.14
C ALA A 60 -9.67 3.84 14.23
N ILE A 61 -10.52 2.80 14.17
CA ILE A 61 -10.47 1.67 15.11
C ILE A 61 -9.07 1.04 15.13
N SER A 62 -8.54 0.70 13.97
CA SER A 62 -7.21 0.07 13.88
C SER A 62 -6.08 1.03 14.26
N CYS A 63 -6.21 2.32 13.94
CA CYS A 63 -5.22 3.33 14.36
C CYS A 63 -5.24 3.52 15.88
N ALA A 64 -6.40 3.57 16.53
CA ALA A 64 -6.52 3.68 17.98
C ALA A 64 -5.94 2.44 18.70
N ALA A 65 -6.17 1.24 18.15
CA ALA A 65 -5.55 0.01 18.67
C ALA A 65 -4.01 0.07 18.60
N ALA A 66 -3.45 0.55 17.49
CA ALA A 66 -2.01 0.75 17.35
C ALA A 66 -1.46 1.81 18.32
N GLU A 67 -2.21 2.88 18.62
CA GLU A 67 -1.80 3.88 19.62
C GLU A 67 -1.60 3.27 21.00
N LYS A 68 -2.40 2.27 21.38
CA LYS A 68 -2.21 1.53 22.64
C LYS A 68 -0.89 0.76 22.68
N GLN A 69 -0.44 0.26 21.54
CA GLN A 69 0.87 -0.38 21.40
C GLN A 69 2.03 0.62 21.38
N SER A 70 1.74 1.92 21.19
CA SER A 70 2.75 3.00 21.06
C SER A 70 3.79 2.73 19.96
N LEU A 71 3.38 2.09 18.86
CA LEU A 71 4.21 1.77 17.71
C LEU A 71 3.66 2.45 16.45
N ASP A 72 4.55 2.98 15.60
CA ASP A 72 4.15 3.47 14.28
C ASP A 72 3.57 2.33 13.44
N ILE A 73 2.56 2.63 12.64
CA ILE A 73 1.83 1.64 11.85
C ILE A 73 2.58 1.36 10.54
N MET A 74 2.77 0.09 10.21
CA MET A 74 3.24 -0.36 8.92
C MET A 74 2.21 -1.23 8.21
N THR A 75 2.01 -1.00 6.91
CA THR A 75 1.14 -1.82 6.08
C THR A 75 1.74 -2.08 4.70
N CYS A 76 1.37 -3.20 4.10
CA CYS A 76 1.83 -3.60 2.76
C CYS A 76 0.85 -3.19 1.64
N CYS A 77 -0.32 -2.66 1.98
CA CYS A 77 -1.37 -2.33 1.02
C CYS A 77 -1.47 -0.83 0.80
N ALA A 78 -1.29 -0.36 -0.42
CA ALA A 78 -1.41 1.06 -0.80
C ALA A 78 -2.80 1.65 -0.44
N CYS A 79 -3.86 0.86 -0.55
CA CYS A 79 -5.20 1.29 -0.17
C CYS A 79 -5.32 1.49 1.34
N CYS A 80 -4.87 0.53 2.13
CA CYS A 80 -4.86 0.61 3.59
C CYS A 80 -3.98 1.77 4.06
N HIS A 81 -2.76 1.88 3.52
CA HIS A 81 -1.86 2.99 3.80
C HIS A 81 -2.52 4.35 3.57
N SER A 82 -3.12 4.54 2.40
CA SER A 82 -3.79 5.81 2.06
C SER A 82 -4.93 6.13 3.03
N ARG A 83 -5.74 5.14 3.43
CA ARG A 83 -6.86 5.34 4.36
C ARG A 83 -6.41 5.64 5.78
N LEU A 84 -5.57 4.78 6.33
CA LEU A 84 -5.04 4.94 7.68
C LEU A 84 -4.31 6.27 7.83
N LYS A 85 -3.41 6.60 6.89
CA LYS A 85 -2.61 7.83 6.93
C LYS A 85 -3.45 9.10 6.86
N GLN A 86 -4.44 9.15 5.95
CA GLN A 86 -5.32 10.32 5.82
C GLN A 86 -6.18 10.51 7.06
N ILE A 87 -6.79 9.45 7.60
CA ILE A 87 -7.65 9.55 8.77
C ILE A 87 -6.84 9.89 10.01
N ASN A 88 -5.69 9.28 10.19
CA ASN A 88 -4.78 9.61 11.28
C ASN A 88 -4.42 11.10 11.28
N GLN A 89 -4.10 11.66 10.10
CA GLN A 89 -3.80 13.10 9.98
C GLN A 89 -5.04 13.98 10.23
N GLN A 90 -6.22 13.61 9.69
CA GLN A 90 -7.45 14.37 9.89
C GLN A 90 -7.83 14.45 11.37
N VAL A 91 -7.76 13.32 12.09
CA VAL A 91 -8.03 13.29 13.54
C VAL A 91 -7.00 14.11 14.32
N LYS A 92 -5.75 14.10 13.91
CA LYS A 92 -4.69 14.92 14.50
C LYS A 92 -4.94 16.41 14.36
N ASP A 93 -5.40 16.83 13.18
CA ASP A 93 -5.53 18.25 12.81
C ASP A 93 -6.88 18.86 13.22
N ASP A 94 -7.94 18.03 13.39
CA ASP A 94 -9.30 18.47 13.69
C ASP A 94 -9.76 17.95 15.05
N PRO A 95 -9.76 18.80 16.10
CA PRO A 95 -10.20 18.41 17.45
C PRO A 95 -11.70 18.04 17.54
N GLU A 96 -12.57 18.62 16.69
CA GLU A 96 -14.00 18.30 16.71
C GLU A 96 -14.23 16.91 16.12
N LEU A 97 -13.60 16.62 14.97
CA LEU A 97 -13.61 15.29 14.37
C LEU A 97 -13.02 14.25 15.33
N ARG A 98 -11.91 14.58 15.98
CA ARG A 98 -11.27 13.71 17.00
C ARG A 98 -12.25 13.33 18.10
N ALA A 99 -12.92 14.31 18.70
CA ALA A 99 -13.88 14.06 19.77
C ALA A 99 -15.04 13.19 19.27
N GLN A 100 -15.58 13.48 18.09
CA GLN A 100 -16.66 12.70 17.49
C GLN A 100 -16.23 11.24 17.19
N ILE A 101 -15.04 11.05 16.65
CA ILE A 101 -14.55 9.72 16.33
C ILE A 101 -14.24 8.92 17.59
N SER A 102 -13.62 9.55 18.60
CA SER A 102 -13.33 8.89 19.88
C SER A 102 -14.62 8.44 20.59
N GLU A 103 -15.71 9.23 20.51
CA GLU A 103 -17.01 8.82 21.02
C GLU A 103 -17.59 7.61 20.26
N ILE A 104 -17.47 7.60 18.94
CA ILE A 104 -18.04 6.53 18.08
C ILE A 104 -17.30 5.21 18.26
N ILE A 105 -15.97 5.24 18.35
CA ILE A 105 -15.16 4.02 18.51
C ILE A 105 -15.01 3.62 19.97
N GLU A 106 -15.55 4.42 20.91
CA GLU A 106 -15.42 4.23 22.36
C GLU A 106 -13.97 4.15 22.88
N GLU A 107 -13.06 4.90 22.20
CA GLU A 107 -11.63 4.89 22.48
C GLU A 107 -11.04 6.31 22.41
N ASP A 108 -10.08 6.62 23.25
CA ASP A 108 -9.31 7.87 23.17
C ASP A 108 -8.28 7.78 22.06
N TYR A 109 -8.58 8.38 20.91
CA TYR A 109 -7.75 8.34 19.70
C TYR A 109 -7.23 9.73 19.35
N GLN A 110 -5.91 9.90 19.28
CA GLN A 110 -5.25 11.19 19.08
C GLN A 110 -4.68 11.41 17.68
N GLY A 111 -4.51 10.36 16.87
CA GLY A 111 -3.83 10.44 15.58
C GLY A 111 -2.33 10.70 15.72
N SER A 112 -1.71 10.22 16.80
CA SER A 112 -0.35 10.58 17.19
C SER A 112 0.74 9.82 16.44
N LEU A 113 0.42 8.65 15.86
CA LEU A 113 1.38 7.77 15.22
C LEU A 113 1.66 8.16 13.76
N ASN A 114 2.77 7.65 13.22
CA ASN A 114 3.02 7.66 11.79
C ASN A 114 2.42 6.40 11.14
N VAL A 115 1.98 6.55 9.88
CA VAL A 115 1.52 5.43 9.06
C VAL A 115 2.44 5.31 7.87
N LEU A 116 3.14 4.19 7.77
CA LEU A 116 4.17 3.93 6.76
C LEU A 116 3.75 2.79 5.83
N HIS A 117 4.06 2.93 4.56
CA HIS A 117 3.97 1.84 3.61
C HIS A 117 5.26 1.01 3.64
N ILE A 118 5.19 -0.30 3.36
CA ILE A 118 6.37 -1.17 3.32
C ILE A 118 7.49 -0.61 2.44
N THR A 119 7.17 0.03 1.32
CA THR A 119 8.17 0.64 0.43
C THR A 119 8.90 1.80 1.09
N GLU A 120 8.24 2.56 1.98
CA GLU A 120 8.88 3.62 2.77
C GLU A 120 9.83 3.01 3.81
N VAL A 121 9.35 1.99 4.54
CA VAL A 121 10.17 1.28 5.53
C VAL A 121 11.41 0.69 4.87
N LEU A 122 11.27 0.01 3.76
CA LEU A 122 12.40 -0.57 3.03
C LEU A 122 13.38 0.49 2.51
N ALA A 123 12.87 1.52 1.83
CA ALA A 123 13.76 2.47 1.15
C ALA A 123 14.39 3.51 2.07
N ARG A 124 13.68 3.92 3.14
CA ARG A 124 14.10 5.03 4.00
C ARG A 124 14.61 4.58 5.37
N GLU A 125 13.87 3.68 6.03
CA GLU A 125 14.19 3.26 7.39
C GLU A 125 15.29 2.18 7.39
N VAL A 126 15.14 1.14 6.58
CA VAL A 126 16.18 0.12 6.37
C VAL A 126 17.33 0.69 5.52
N GLY A 127 16.99 1.40 4.46
CA GLY A 127 17.92 2.06 3.54
C GLY A 127 18.36 1.17 2.39
N LEU A 128 18.45 1.78 1.21
CA LEU A 128 18.78 1.09 -0.05
C LEU A 128 20.15 0.39 -0.02
N GLU A 129 21.15 1.01 0.61
CA GLU A 129 22.51 0.41 0.71
C GLU A 129 22.52 -0.84 1.60
N ALA A 130 21.75 -0.84 2.69
CA ALA A 130 21.62 -2.03 3.55
C ALA A 130 20.92 -3.18 2.83
N ILE A 131 19.88 -2.87 2.04
CA ILE A 131 19.20 -3.85 1.19
C ILE A 131 20.16 -4.40 0.15
N LYS A 132 20.86 -3.53 -0.60
CA LYS A 132 21.82 -3.91 -1.64
C LYS A 132 22.92 -4.83 -1.10
N ALA A 133 23.43 -4.56 0.10
CA ALA A 133 24.45 -5.39 0.74
C ALA A 133 23.95 -6.81 1.09
N ARG A 134 22.64 -7.01 1.21
CA ARG A 134 22.03 -8.32 1.52
C ARG A 134 21.57 -9.10 0.29
N VAL A 135 21.62 -8.50 -0.89
CA VAL A 135 21.24 -9.17 -2.14
C VAL A 135 22.22 -10.29 -2.47
N ARG A 136 21.76 -11.52 -2.46
CA ARG A 136 22.57 -12.70 -2.82
C ARG A 136 22.53 -13.02 -4.31
N LYS A 137 21.38 -12.79 -4.96
CA LYS A 137 21.15 -13.01 -6.38
C LYS A 137 20.55 -11.75 -6.99
N PRO A 138 21.37 -10.83 -7.51
CA PRO A 138 20.85 -9.60 -8.12
C PRO A 138 20.01 -9.90 -9.38
N LEU A 139 18.99 -9.09 -9.61
CA LEU A 139 18.03 -9.20 -10.71
C LEU A 139 18.60 -8.62 -12.03
N LYS A 140 19.84 -8.96 -12.37
CA LYS A 140 20.55 -8.40 -13.53
C LYS A 140 19.83 -8.69 -14.84
N GLY A 141 19.65 -7.66 -15.66
CA GLY A 141 19.02 -7.76 -16.98
C GLY A 141 17.50 -7.86 -16.94
N LEU A 142 16.88 -7.87 -15.75
CA LEU A 142 15.43 -7.85 -15.62
C LEU A 142 14.91 -6.42 -15.73
N LYS A 143 14.15 -6.13 -16.76
CA LYS A 143 13.49 -4.83 -16.99
C LYS A 143 12.16 -4.78 -16.26
N VAL A 144 12.02 -3.81 -15.35
CA VAL A 144 10.90 -3.74 -14.41
C VAL A 144 10.11 -2.45 -14.60
N ALA A 145 8.82 -2.54 -14.88
CA ALA A 145 7.91 -1.42 -14.78
C ALA A 145 7.43 -1.27 -13.33
N CYS A 146 7.78 -0.19 -12.67
CA CYS A 146 7.37 0.10 -11.30
C CYS A 146 6.01 0.79 -11.30
N TYR A 147 4.99 0.16 -10.69
CA TYR A 147 3.62 0.66 -10.66
C TYR A 147 3.21 1.02 -9.23
N TYR A 148 2.92 2.27 -9.01
CA TYR A 148 2.51 2.84 -7.73
C TYR A 148 0.99 2.92 -7.59
N GLY A 149 0.31 3.15 -8.71
CA GLY A 149 -1.13 3.36 -8.76
C GLY A 149 -1.57 4.69 -8.15
N CYS A 150 -2.87 4.96 -8.21
CA CYS A 150 -3.43 6.24 -7.80
C CYS A 150 -3.41 6.49 -6.28
N LEU A 151 -3.53 5.45 -5.46
CA LEU A 151 -3.65 5.61 -4.00
C LEU A 151 -2.36 6.01 -3.30
N MET A 152 -1.20 5.66 -3.87
CA MET A 152 0.10 6.10 -3.37
C MET A 152 0.45 7.53 -3.81
N SER A 153 -0.06 7.97 -4.95
CA SER A 153 0.35 9.22 -5.61
C SER A 153 -0.66 10.36 -5.52
N ARG A 154 -1.91 10.10 -5.12
CA ARG A 154 -2.98 11.12 -5.09
C ARG A 154 -3.54 11.42 -3.70
N MET A 155 -2.73 11.23 -2.67
CA MET A 155 -3.01 11.76 -1.34
C MET A 155 -2.75 13.28 -1.31
N PRO A 156 -3.25 14.01 -0.27
CA PRO A 156 -2.81 15.37 -0.02
C PRO A 156 -1.27 15.47 -0.02
N GLU A 157 -0.73 16.53 -0.59
CA GLU A 157 0.73 16.68 -0.83
C GLU A 157 1.56 16.47 0.44
N ALA A 158 1.07 16.98 1.57
CA ALA A 158 1.74 16.81 2.86
C ALA A 158 1.84 15.36 3.36
N LEU A 159 1.04 14.44 2.80
CA LEU A 159 1.01 13.03 3.16
C LEU A 159 1.71 12.14 2.14
N LEU A 160 2.14 12.70 1.01
CA LEU A 160 2.81 11.92 -0.03
C LEU A 160 4.16 11.40 0.46
N THR A 161 4.42 10.15 0.13
CA THR A 161 5.72 9.51 0.39
C THR A 161 6.77 9.84 -0.66
N ASP A 162 6.32 10.24 -1.85
CA ASP A 162 7.17 10.52 -3.01
C ASP A 162 6.45 11.54 -3.91
N LYS A 163 7.04 11.92 -5.02
CA LYS A 163 6.44 12.86 -5.99
C LYS A 163 5.15 12.27 -6.56
N SER A 164 4.07 13.06 -6.60
CA SER A 164 2.77 12.62 -7.09
C SER A 164 2.80 12.19 -8.56
N GLU A 165 3.43 13.01 -9.41
CA GLU A 165 3.43 12.80 -10.85
C GLU A 165 4.44 11.76 -11.33
N TYR A 166 5.59 11.69 -10.67
CA TYR A 166 6.67 10.79 -11.06
C TYR A 166 7.40 10.23 -9.83
N PRO A 167 6.79 9.28 -9.13
CA PRO A 167 7.40 8.64 -7.97
C PRO A 167 8.56 7.73 -8.38
N MET A 168 9.60 7.65 -7.53
CA MET A 168 10.83 6.90 -7.79
C MET A 168 11.20 5.92 -6.67
N LEU A 169 10.44 5.89 -5.58
CA LEU A 169 10.79 5.09 -4.40
C LEU A 169 10.91 3.59 -4.71
N LEU A 170 9.95 3.06 -5.47
CA LEU A 170 9.92 1.65 -5.88
C LEU A 170 10.97 1.37 -6.97
N ASP A 171 11.20 2.34 -7.88
CA ASP A 171 12.27 2.24 -8.89
C ASP A 171 13.63 2.12 -8.22
N ASN A 172 13.93 2.99 -7.25
CA ASN A 172 15.17 2.95 -6.49
C ASN A 172 15.35 1.64 -5.72
N LEU A 173 14.26 1.06 -5.19
CA LEU A 173 14.29 -0.27 -4.56
C LEU A 173 14.65 -1.36 -5.58
N MET A 174 14.02 -1.35 -6.76
CA MET A 174 14.32 -2.33 -7.81
C MET A 174 15.76 -2.20 -8.32
N GLU A 175 16.26 -0.97 -8.46
CA GLU A 175 17.66 -0.72 -8.82
C GLU A 175 18.62 -1.23 -7.73
N ALA A 176 18.31 -1.04 -6.46
CA ALA A 176 19.10 -1.58 -5.35
C ALA A 176 19.16 -3.13 -5.36
N LEU A 177 18.10 -3.78 -5.86
CA LEU A 177 18.05 -5.23 -6.08
C LEU A 177 18.80 -5.67 -7.36
N GLY A 178 19.30 -4.72 -8.16
CA GLY A 178 20.06 -4.98 -9.40
C GLY A 178 19.19 -5.17 -10.64
N ALA A 179 17.91 -4.83 -10.61
CA ALA A 179 17.02 -4.78 -11.76
C ALA A 179 17.22 -3.47 -12.55
N GLU A 180 16.59 -3.39 -13.72
CA GLU A 180 16.59 -2.23 -14.62
C GLU A 180 15.17 -1.61 -14.66
N PRO A 181 14.86 -0.60 -13.80
CA PRO A 181 13.58 0.08 -13.88
C PRO A 181 13.42 0.76 -15.25
N VAL A 182 12.28 0.56 -15.89
CA VAL A 182 11.97 1.20 -17.16
C VAL A 182 11.24 2.52 -16.93
N ASP A 183 11.55 3.52 -17.73
CA ASP A 183 10.78 4.76 -17.78
C ASP A 183 9.49 4.52 -18.57
N TRP A 184 8.33 4.78 -17.93
CA TRP A 184 7.03 4.54 -18.55
C TRP A 184 5.95 5.45 -17.97
N PRO A 185 4.93 5.82 -18.77
CA PRO A 185 4.01 6.89 -18.40
C PRO A 185 2.89 6.47 -17.44
N TYR A 186 2.63 5.16 -17.22
CA TYR A 186 1.48 4.68 -16.45
C TYR A 186 1.82 4.33 -14.99
N LYS A 187 2.88 4.87 -14.43
CA LYS A 187 3.29 4.63 -13.03
C LYS A 187 2.19 4.90 -12.01
N THR A 188 1.36 5.92 -12.26
CA THR A 188 0.36 6.44 -11.33
C THR A 188 -1.08 6.33 -11.83
N GLU A 189 -1.29 5.71 -13.00
CA GLU A 189 -2.62 5.50 -13.55
C GLU A 189 -3.47 4.57 -12.69
N CYS A 190 -4.78 4.66 -12.79
CA CYS A 190 -5.69 3.84 -12.00
C CYS A 190 -5.92 2.47 -12.65
N CYS A 191 -5.67 1.38 -11.93
CA CYS A 191 -6.01 0.03 -12.39
C CYS A 191 -7.48 -0.37 -12.18
N GLY A 192 -8.25 0.46 -11.45
CA GLY A 192 -9.65 0.19 -11.17
C GLY A 192 -9.90 -0.83 -10.06
N ALA A 193 -8.90 -1.33 -9.33
CA ALA A 193 -9.04 -2.41 -8.35
C ALA A 193 -10.20 -2.20 -7.36
N ALA A 194 -10.48 -0.96 -6.97
CA ALA A 194 -11.62 -0.60 -6.11
C ALA A 194 -13.01 -0.92 -6.71
N LEU A 195 -13.09 -1.11 -8.02
CA LEU A 195 -14.33 -1.39 -8.75
C LEU A 195 -14.48 -2.87 -9.15
N THR A 196 -13.60 -3.75 -8.66
CA THR A 196 -13.52 -5.15 -9.10
C THR A 196 -14.87 -5.87 -8.97
N LEU A 197 -15.60 -5.66 -7.91
CA LEU A 197 -16.90 -6.31 -7.67
C LEU A 197 -18.07 -5.63 -8.39
N SER A 198 -17.99 -4.33 -8.67
CA SER A 198 -19.11 -3.54 -9.19
C SER A 198 -19.02 -3.23 -10.68
N GLN A 199 -17.80 -3.11 -11.23
CA GLN A 199 -17.54 -2.67 -12.61
C GLN A 199 -16.43 -3.51 -13.28
N THR A 200 -16.53 -4.82 -13.18
CA THR A 200 -15.50 -5.76 -13.63
C THR A 200 -14.98 -5.49 -15.04
N LYS A 201 -15.85 -5.18 -16.01
CA LYS A 201 -15.44 -4.87 -17.39
C LYS A 201 -14.53 -3.64 -17.47
N THR A 202 -14.82 -2.61 -16.67
CA THR A 202 -13.99 -1.39 -16.59
C THR A 202 -12.63 -1.72 -15.99
N VAL A 203 -12.60 -2.51 -14.93
CA VAL A 203 -11.35 -2.95 -14.26
C VAL A 203 -10.45 -3.71 -15.21
N ILE A 204 -11.01 -4.67 -15.97
CA ILE A 204 -10.26 -5.44 -16.96
C ILE A 204 -9.62 -4.54 -18.00
N LYS A 205 -10.37 -3.56 -18.52
CA LYS A 205 -9.83 -2.60 -19.49
C LYS A 205 -8.68 -1.80 -18.89
N LEU A 206 -8.87 -1.19 -17.72
CA LEU A 206 -7.85 -0.38 -17.06
C LEU A 206 -6.60 -1.19 -16.73
N SER A 207 -6.77 -2.41 -16.20
CA SER A 207 -5.65 -3.30 -15.92
C SER A 207 -4.91 -3.73 -17.20
N ALA A 208 -5.64 -4.03 -18.26
CA ALA A 208 -5.05 -4.36 -19.55
C ALA A 208 -4.26 -3.18 -20.13
N ASP A 209 -4.78 -1.96 -20.04
CA ASP A 209 -4.10 -0.75 -20.51
C ASP A 209 -2.77 -0.54 -19.75
N VAL A 210 -2.75 -0.75 -18.42
CA VAL A 210 -1.53 -0.69 -17.61
C VAL A 210 -0.51 -1.74 -18.06
N LEU A 211 -0.93 -3.01 -18.21
CA LEU A 211 -0.04 -4.10 -18.63
C LEU A 211 0.51 -3.90 -20.05
N HIS A 212 -0.35 -3.48 -20.99
CA HIS A 212 0.05 -3.18 -22.35
C HIS A 212 1.07 -2.05 -22.41
N MET A 213 0.87 -0.98 -21.63
CA MET A 213 1.80 0.14 -21.60
C MET A 213 3.15 -0.26 -21.00
N ALA A 214 3.18 -1.06 -19.94
CA ALA A 214 4.43 -1.60 -19.38
C ALA A 214 5.18 -2.42 -20.45
N LYS A 215 4.49 -3.32 -21.14
CA LYS A 215 5.07 -4.15 -22.21
C LYS A 215 5.57 -3.31 -23.39
N GLN A 216 4.81 -2.28 -23.83
CA GLN A 216 5.22 -1.40 -24.91
C GLN A 216 6.49 -0.60 -24.59
N ASN A 217 6.72 -0.29 -23.32
CA ASN A 217 7.94 0.37 -22.85
C ASN A 217 9.08 -0.62 -22.54
N GLY A 218 8.93 -1.89 -22.91
CA GLY A 218 9.99 -2.90 -22.89
C GLY A 218 10.21 -3.55 -21.51
N ALA A 219 9.25 -3.48 -20.61
CA ALA A 219 9.31 -4.18 -19.34
C ALA A 219 9.08 -5.68 -19.52
N ASP A 220 9.87 -6.49 -18.81
CA ASP A 220 9.69 -7.93 -18.70
C ASP A 220 8.65 -8.28 -17.62
N VAL A 221 8.61 -7.48 -16.55
CA VAL A 221 7.70 -7.66 -15.40
C VAL A 221 7.16 -6.32 -14.91
N LEU A 222 6.00 -6.39 -14.26
CA LEU A 222 5.39 -5.28 -13.52
C LEU A 222 5.57 -5.54 -12.02
N THR A 223 6.20 -4.61 -11.27
CA THR A 223 6.20 -4.66 -9.81
C THR A 223 5.16 -3.71 -9.25
N VAL A 224 4.48 -4.12 -8.20
CA VAL A 224 3.36 -3.38 -7.60
C VAL A 224 3.53 -3.21 -6.10
N ALA A 225 3.02 -2.11 -5.57
CA ALA A 225 3.06 -1.75 -4.16
C ALA A 225 1.72 -2.04 -3.44
N CYS A 226 0.94 -3.02 -3.92
CA CYS A 226 -0.38 -3.30 -3.35
C CYS A 226 -0.81 -4.74 -3.65
N PRO A 227 -1.18 -5.56 -2.64
CA PRO A 227 -1.66 -6.92 -2.85
C PRO A 227 -2.96 -6.97 -3.67
N SER A 228 -3.87 -6.02 -3.48
CA SER A 228 -5.11 -5.94 -4.27
C SER A 228 -4.84 -5.69 -5.75
N VAL A 229 -3.82 -4.89 -6.08
CA VAL A 229 -3.39 -4.66 -7.47
C VAL A 229 -2.76 -5.92 -8.04
N SER A 230 -1.89 -6.58 -7.29
CA SER A 230 -1.28 -7.86 -7.70
C SER A 230 -2.37 -8.85 -8.07
N TYR A 231 -3.35 -9.07 -7.21
CA TYR A 231 -4.49 -9.94 -7.48
C TYR A 231 -5.27 -9.52 -8.74
N THR A 232 -5.62 -8.24 -8.87
CA THR A 232 -6.40 -7.71 -10.00
C THR A 232 -5.68 -7.94 -11.33
N HIS A 233 -4.36 -7.67 -11.39
CA HIS A 233 -3.59 -7.82 -12.62
C HIS A 233 -3.27 -9.27 -12.97
N LEU A 234 -3.12 -10.15 -11.98
CA LEU A 234 -2.80 -11.55 -12.20
C LEU A 234 -4.04 -12.41 -12.51
N THR A 235 -5.18 -12.12 -11.90
CA THR A 235 -6.34 -12.99 -11.95
C THR A 235 -7.40 -12.57 -12.98
N LEU A 236 -7.77 -11.29 -13.04
CA LEU A 236 -8.85 -10.85 -13.93
C LEU A 236 -8.52 -11.01 -15.42
N PRO A 237 -7.33 -10.64 -15.93
CA PRO A 237 -6.96 -10.90 -17.31
C PRO A 237 -6.88 -12.40 -17.65
N THR A 238 -6.51 -13.23 -16.69
CA THR A 238 -6.35 -14.69 -16.89
C THR A 238 -7.69 -15.43 -16.89
N ILE A 239 -8.65 -14.98 -16.08
CA ILE A 239 -9.99 -15.58 -15.99
C ILE A 239 -10.81 -15.32 -17.26
N LEU A 240 -10.49 -14.28 -18.03
CA LEU A 240 -11.24 -13.88 -19.21
C LEU A 240 -10.56 -14.24 -20.55
N LEU A 241 -9.38 -14.83 -20.48
CA LEU A 241 -8.69 -15.41 -21.64
C LEU A 241 -8.94 -16.91 -21.79
N VAL A 242 -9.85 -17.49 -21.01
CA VAL A 242 -10.29 -18.88 -21.10
C VAL A 242 -11.63 -18.98 -21.79
#